data_b51df11db3b9bab96af6cf13363a0eb0
#
_entry.id   b51df11db3b9bab96af6cf13363a0eb0
#
_cell.length_a   1.000
_cell.length_b   1.000
_cell.length_c   1.000
_cell.angle_alpha   90.00
_cell.angle_beta   90.00
_cell.angle_gamma   90.00
#
_symmetry.space_group_name_H-M   'P 1'
#
loop_
_entity.id
_entity.type
_entity.pdbx_description
1 polymer ?
#
loop_
_entity_poly.entity_id
_entity_poly.type
_entity_poly.pdbx_seq_one_letter_code
_entity_poly.pdbx_strand_id
1 'polypeptide(L)'
;MAKRKRSAPSTTVVAGNSVTPPLALAPPQASESSHPPVNFQVITGSYDKVLHGFIVTIPPTSPSSSATSTSLTLNENDAISLPATFTDSFLFTAHTAPIRTLTISPPSANVLQKRILATSSADEHINLYTLSSALPPINFQKLKKATSTLTASNPKNKNLGVLSHHLNTPTAIIFTPNRSKIITAGLDAQIHILRTRDWAPLSMLKCPKPKPKPVNYATNHGDGYGPRIDTFNSEATYGGGAGGINDIALHPSQKILLSVGKGTRQVRMWNLMTGRKAGVLALSKEVVPPIFGSEGMKVVWSKTGGEYAIAFDRGVVVFGMDSKPKCRIRTTPISKVHQIRYINLPTTITQNKKDTEEEEEEVLTISTEDGRVLFYSTTGLESLDSPNLIGFLGGRSIGMPGRVKDFDTIALKGNFHLITGGTDGVVRIWDLGKDSEKDTHEMKKVRIDGGEGRQIGCLVGIYETERRITCLGVMEMGDEGIEEEDVEMSDSGSGSSSGSEDDDDYE
;
A
#
# COMPACT_ATOMS: atom_id res chain seq x y z
N MET A 1 36.42 27.62 -89.67
CA MET A 1 35.91 28.89 -90.19
C MET A 1 35.21 29.64 -89.10
N ALA A 2 35.81 30.58 -88.48
CA ALA A 2 35.70 32.04 -88.73
C ALA A 2 34.48 32.65 -88.01
N LYS A 3 34.78 33.36 -86.89
CA LYS A 3 34.53 34.81 -86.65
C LYS A 3 33.06 35.17 -86.36
N ARG A 4 32.69 36.00 -85.38
CA ARG A 4 33.22 37.31 -84.96
C ARG A 4 32.60 37.80 -83.67
N LYS A 5 33.35 38.55 -82.88
CA LYS A 5 33.09 39.53 -81.84
C LYS A 5 32.03 40.58 -82.19
N ARG A 6 31.39 41.13 -81.11
CA ARG A 6 31.24 42.58 -80.82
C ARG A 6 30.51 42.73 -79.47
N SER A 7 31.13 43.26 -78.49
CA SER A 7 31.34 44.63 -77.94
C SER A 7 30.06 45.28 -77.38
N ALA A 8 30.18 45.66 -76.08
CA ALA A 8 29.25 46.34 -75.20
C ALA A 8 28.80 47.74 -75.70
N PRO A 9 27.79 48.32 -74.99
CA PRO A 9 28.13 49.44 -74.14
C PRO A 9 27.45 49.46 -72.78
N SER A 10 28.09 50.13 -71.86
CA SER A 10 27.76 50.58 -70.55
C SER A 10 26.59 51.58 -70.52
N THR A 11 25.72 51.53 -69.50
CA THR A 11 25.16 52.75 -68.91
C THR A 11 24.42 52.44 -67.54
N THR A 12 24.87 53.12 -66.54
CA THR A 12 24.19 53.84 -65.45
C THR A 12 23.39 53.05 -64.31
N VAL A 13 23.92 53.27 -63.17
CA VAL A 13 23.43 53.06 -61.79
C VAL A 13 22.02 53.62 -61.58
N VAL A 14 21.11 52.80 -60.99
CA VAL A 14 20.03 53.24 -60.09
C VAL A 14 19.95 52.26 -58.93
N ALA A 15 20.02 52.77 -57.72
CA ALA A 15 19.87 52.07 -56.50
C ALA A 15 18.41 51.55 -56.35
N GLY A 16 18.27 50.25 -56.13
CA GLY A 16 16.96 49.61 -55.83
C GLY A 16 17.13 48.62 -54.72
N ASN A 17 16.36 48.82 -53.67
CA ASN A 17 16.28 48.12 -52.42
C ASN A 17 16.30 46.57 -52.59
N SER A 18 17.25 45.90 -51.97
CA SER A 18 17.29 44.48 -51.82
C SER A 18 16.26 44.08 -50.72
N VAL A 19 15.13 43.53 -51.14
CA VAL A 19 14.20 42.81 -50.28
C VAL A 19 14.78 41.41 -50.10
N THR A 20 15.33 41.11 -48.87
CA THR A 20 15.70 39.80 -48.44
C THR A 20 14.41 39.01 -48.20
N PRO A 21 14.28 37.74 -48.68
CA PRO A 21 13.15 36.90 -48.32
C PRO A 21 13.19 36.57 -46.82
N PRO A 22 12.04 36.47 -46.12
CA PRO A 22 12.03 36.16 -44.72
C PRO A 22 12.58 34.75 -44.49
N LEU A 23 13.57 34.63 -43.59
CA LEU A 23 14.01 33.34 -43.04
C LEU A 23 12.77 32.64 -42.51
N ALA A 24 12.49 31.44 -43.02
CA ALA A 24 11.54 30.53 -42.43
C ALA A 24 11.98 30.27 -40.99
N LEU A 25 11.15 30.71 -40.02
CA LEU A 25 11.30 30.32 -38.63
C LEU A 25 11.21 28.81 -38.59
N ALA A 26 12.31 28.17 -38.15
CA ALA A 26 12.28 26.76 -37.75
C ALA A 26 11.17 26.58 -36.69
N PRO A 27 10.40 25.49 -36.76
CA PRO A 27 9.41 25.22 -35.72
C PRO A 27 10.13 25.17 -34.39
N PRO A 28 9.52 25.69 -33.30
CA PRO A 28 10.11 25.64 -31.99
C PRO A 28 10.41 24.18 -31.66
N GLN A 29 11.68 23.86 -31.47
CA GLN A 29 12.07 22.58 -30.88
C GLN A 29 11.39 22.52 -29.52
N ALA A 30 10.41 21.67 -29.42
CA ALA A 30 9.86 21.28 -28.14
C ALA A 30 11.05 20.77 -27.32
N SER A 31 11.42 21.50 -26.27
CA SER A 31 12.38 21.03 -25.28
C SER A 31 11.77 19.75 -24.66
N GLU A 32 12.28 18.61 -25.07
CA GLU A 32 11.94 17.33 -24.49
C GLU A 32 12.28 17.42 -23.00
N SER A 33 11.27 17.50 -22.16
CA SER A 33 11.41 17.33 -20.74
C SER A 33 11.88 15.90 -20.49
N SER A 34 13.07 15.74 -19.97
CA SER A 34 13.86 14.51 -19.94
C SER A 34 13.32 13.38 -19.05
N HIS A 35 12.16 13.52 -18.43
CA HIS A 35 11.59 12.50 -17.57
C HIS A 35 10.23 12.02 -18.08
N PRO A 36 10.06 10.70 -18.33
CA PRO A 36 8.77 10.16 -18.71
C PRO A 36 7.76 10.25 -17.53
N PRO A 37 6.44 10.32 -17.83
CA PRO A 37 5.40 10.38 -16.81
C PRO A 37 5.49 9.17 -15.87
N VAL A 38 5.06 9.36 -14.63
CA VAL A 38 4.98 8.31 -13.63
C VAL A 38 3.58 7.72 -13.66
N ASN A 39 3.48 6.41 -13.92
CA ASN A 39 2.23 5.69 -13.98
C ASN A 39 2.18 4.60 -12.91
N PHE A 40 1.07 4.53 -12.18
CA PHE A 40 0.81 3.45 -11.23
C PHE A 40 -0.68 3.19 -11.10
N GLN A 41 -1.05 1.99 -10.71
CA GLN A 41 -2.43 1.62 -10.47
C GLN A 41 -2.72 1.59 -8.98
N VAL A 42 -3.82 2.20 -8.59
CA VAL A 42 -4.38 2.14 -7.25
C VAL A 42 -5.58 1.22 -7.26
N ILE A 43 -5.66 0.35 -6.27
CA ILE A 43 -6.76 -0.60 -6.10
C ILE A 43 -7.34 -0.41 -4.72
N THR A 44 -8.64 -0.17 -4.64
CA THR A 44 -9.37 0.04 -3.38
C THR A 44 -10.41 -1.04 -3.18
N GLY A 45 -10.47 -1.58 -1.97
CA GLY A 45 -11.57 -2.39 -1.51
C GLY A 45 -12.53 -1.56 -0.65
N SER A 46 -13.82 -1.76 -0.81
CA SER A 46 -14.84 -0.96 -0.13
C SER A 46 -15.69 -1.77 0.84
N TYR A 47 -16.37 -1.03 1.75
CA TYR A 47 -17.40 -1.60 2.61
C TYR A 47 -18.60 -2.13 1.80
N ASP A 48 -18.84 -1.53 0.62
CA ASP A 48 -19.92 -1.87 -0.30
C ASP A 48 -19.59 -3.08 -1.20
N LYS A 49 -18.61 -3.92 -0.80
CA LYS A 49 -18.25 -5.18 -1.46
C LYS A 49 -17.58 -5.00 -2.83
N VAL A 50 -17.30 -3.77 -3.21
CA VAL A 50 -16.80 -3.40 -4.53
C VAL A 50 -15.28 -3.29 -4.51
N LEU A 51 -14.65 -3.86 -5.53
CA LEU A 51 -13.26 -3.66 -5.87
C LEU A 51 -13.16 -2.64 -7.01
N HIS A 52 -12.41 -1.57 -6.78
CA HIS A 52 -12.23 -0.48 -7.72
C HIS A 52 -10.75 -0.30 -8.02
N GLY A 53 -10.38 -0.33 -9.29
CA GLY A 53 -9.03 -0.06 -9.78
C GLY A 53 -9.02 1.15 -10.70
N PHE A 54 -8.05 2.05 -10.54
CA PHE A 54 -7.81 3.18 -11.42
C PHE A 54 -6.32 3.44 -11.58
N ILE A 55 -5.95 4.00 -12.73
CA ILE A 55 -4.57 4.34 -13.09
C ILE A 55 -4.38 5.82 -12.80
N VAL A 56 -3.27 6.11 -12.17
CA VAL A 56 -2.81 7.47 -11.87
C VAL A 56 -1.63 7.77 -12.76
N THR A 57 -1.68 8.91 -13.43
CA THR A 57 -0.58 9.44 -14.24
C THR A 57 -0.17 10.79 -13.68
N ILE A 58 1.09 10.91 -13.24
CA ILE A 58 1.69 12.15 -12.79
C ILE A 58 2.63 12.64 -13.87
N PRO A 59 2.39 13.83 -14.46
CA PRO A 59 3.27 14.38 -15.48
C PRO A 59 4.64 14.73 -14.90
N PRO A 60 5.71 14.71 -15.71
CA PRO A 60 7.03 15.13 -15.29
C PRO A 60 7.00 16.62 -14.90
N THR A 61 7.63 16.95 -13.80
CA THR A 61 7.75 18.34 -13.37
C THR A 61 8.81 19.01 -14.24
N SER A 62 8.40 19.91 -15.13
CA SER A 62 9.35 20.75 -15.86
C SER A 62 9.99 21.77 -14.89
N PRO A 63 11.31 21.97 -14.91
CA PRO A 63 11.98 22.92 -14.01
C PRO A 63 11.64 24.38 -14.29
N SER A 64 10.88 24.69 -15.34
CA SER A 64 10.59 26.07 -15.82
C SER A 64 9.20 26.60 -15.46
N SER A 65 8.30 25.81 -14.91
CA SER A 65 7.04 26.34 -14.39
C SER A 65 7.22 26.69 -12.90
N SER A 66 7.57 27.96 -12.63
CA SER A 66 7.31 28.56 -11.34
C SER A 66 5.79 28.54 -11.11
N ALA A 67 5.29 27.38 -10.72
CA ALA A 67 3.93 27.29 -10.23
C ALA A 67 3.89 28.17 -8.99
N THR A 68 3.23 29.28 -9.12
CA THR A 68 2.84 30.18 -8.05
C THR A 68 2.26 29.29 -6.94
N SER A 69 2.97 29.19 -5.82
CA SER A 69 2.50 28.52 -4.62
C SER A 69 1.21 29.21 -4.20
N THR A 70 0.08 28.63 -4.60
CA THR A 70 -1.21 29.09 -4.10
C THR A 70 -1.30 28.61 -2.67
N SER A 71 -0.98 29.50 -1.74
CA SER A 71 -1.40 29.37 -0.35
C SER A 71 -2.88 28.99 -0.36
N LEU A 72 -3.26 27.97 0.42
CA LEU A 72 -4.63 27.54 0.64
C LEU A 72 -5.43 28.65 1.37
N THR A 73 -5.65 29.77 0.70
CA THR A 73 -6.72 30.70 1.05
C THR A 73 -7.93 30.21 0.25
N LEU A 74 -8.88 29.63 0.96
CA LEU A 74 -10.17 29.19 0.45
C LEU A 74 -10.92 30.40 -0.14
N ASN A 75 -10.66 30.72 -1.37
CA ASN A 75 -11.58 31.49 -2.20
C ASN A 75 -12.43 30.49 -2.97
N GLU A 76 -13.69 30.47 -2.72
CA GLU A 76 -14.70 29.48 -3.12
C GLU A 76 -14.84 29.27 -4.65
N ASN A 77 -14.05 29.89 -5.49
CA ASN A 77 -14.26 29.89 -6.95
C ASN A 77 -13.05 29.47 -7.82
N ASP A 78 -11.88 29.20 -7.26
CA ASP A 78 -10.75 28.72 -8.05
C ASP A 78 -10.52 27.21 -7.78
N ALA A 79 -10.92 26.38 -8.73
CA ALA A 79 -10.64 24.96 -8.71
C ALA A 79 -9.11 24.76 -8.77
N ILE A 80 -8.52 24.29 -7.66
CA ILE A 80 -7.10 23.94 -7.57
C ILE A 80 -6.86 22.81 -8.57
N SER A 81 -6.17 23.12 -9.68
CA SER A 81 -5.76 22.11 -10.66
C SER A 81 -4.57 21.32 -10.11
N LEU A 82 -4.83 20.11 -9.63
CA LEU A 82 -3.79 19.17 -9.20
C LEU A 82 -3.16 18.49 -10.42
N PRO A 83 -1.84 18.18 -10.39
CA PRO A 83 -1.13 17.66 -11.54
C PRO A 83 -1.49 16.21 -11.92
N ALA A 84 -1.97 15.40 -10.97
CA ALA A 84 -2.30 14.00 -11.23
C ALA A 84 -3.58 13.85 -12.04
N THR A 85 -3.54 12.98 -13.04
CA THR A 85 -4.70 12.56 -13.83
C THR A 85 -5.10 11.13 -13.49
N PHE A 86 -6.42 10.83 -13.56
CA PHE A 86 -6.98 9.55 -13.17
C PHE A 86 -7.75 8.93 -14.33
N THR A 87 -7.57 7.63 -14.50
CA THR A 87 -8.29 6.84 -15.50
C THR A 87 -8.82 5.57 -14.84
N ASP A 88 -10.14 5.41 -14.81
CA ASP A 88 -10.75 4.20 -14.28
C ASP A 88 -10.34 2.98 -15.09
N SER A 89 -10.00 1.93 -14.39
CA SER A 89 -9.64 0.64 -14.96
C SER A 89 -10.81 -0.34 -14.81
N PHE A 90 -11.16 -0.72 -13.60
CA PHE A 90 -12.25 -1.63 -13.34
C PHE A 90 -13.04 -1.26 -12.08
N LEU A 91 -14.32 -1.60 -12.08
CA LEU A 91 -15.24 -1.43 -10.97
C LEU A 91 -16.26 -2.56 -10.95
N PHE A 92 -16.18 -3.48 -10.01
CA PHE A 92 -17.11 -4.59 -9.90
C PHE A 92 -17.30 -5.08 -8.47
N THR A 93 -18.42 -5.75 -8.20
CA THR A 93 -18.70 -6.41 -6.93
C THR A 93 -17.87 -7.69 -6.82
N ALA A 94 -16.82 -7.65 -6.00
CA ALA A 94 -15.89 -8.77 -5.86
C ALA A 94 -16.32 -9.80 -4.82
N HIS A 95 -17.12 -9.40 -3.83
CA HIS A 95 -17.49 -10.22 -2.68
C HIS A 95 -18.97 -10.07 -2.34
N THR A 96 -19.49 -10.98 -1.51
CA THR A 96 -20.88 -10.93 -1.01
C THR A 96 -20.99 -10.14 0.30
N ALA A 97 -19.86 -9.83 0.95
CA ALA A 97 -19.77 -9.07 2.19
C ALA A 97 -18.64 -8.00 2.10
N PRO A 98 -18.52 -7.06 3.06
CA PRO A 98 -17.51 -6.02 3.03
C PRO A 98 -16.08 -6.55 2.90
N ILE A 99 -15.30 -5.95 2.00
CA ILE A 99 -13.89 -6.30 1.81
C ILE A 99 -13.11 -5.85 3.06
N ARG A 100 -12.25 -6.72 3.59
CA ARG A 100 -11.49 -6.49 4.82
C ARG A 100 -10.05 -6.10 4.57
N THR A 101 -9.39 -6.84 3.70
CA THR A 101 -8.00 -6.59 3.33
C THR A 101 -7.75 -6.96 1.89
N LEU A 102 -6.77 -6.32 1.31
CA LEU A 102 -6.23 -6.69 0.01
C LEU A 102 -4.70 -6.67 0.08
N THR A 103 -4.07 -7.45 -0.77
CA THR A 103 -2.63 -7.44 -0.92
C THR A 103 -2.25 -7.77 -2.36
N ILE A 104 -1.19 -7.12 -2.84
CA ILE A 104 -0.63 -7.32 -4.17
C ILE A 104 0.69 -8.05 -4.03
N SER A 105 0.90 -9.09 -4.81
CA SER A 105 2.14 -9.86 -4.77
C SER A 105 3.32 -9.03 -5.27
N PRO A 106 4.54 -9.32 -4.82
CA PRO A 106 5.75 -8.83 -5.46
C PRO A 106 5.80 -9.26 -6.94
N PRO A 107 6.67 -8.62 -7.76
CA PRO A 107 6.90 -9.07 -9.14
C PRO A 107 7.38 -10.52 -9.16
N SER A 108 7.11 -11.24 -10.23
CA SER A 108 7.73 -12.53 -10.48
C SER A 108 9.11 -12.32 -11.11
N ALA A 109 10.09 -13.14 -10.74
CA ALA A 109 11.39 -13.10 -11.38
C ALA A 109 11.31 -13.39 -12.89
N ASN A 110 10.36 -14.23 -13.31
CA ASN A 110 10.21 -14.67 -14.70
C ASN A 110 9.24 -13.80 -15.52
N VAL A 111 8.26 -13.15 -14.86
CA VAL A 111 7.24 -12.35 -15.53
C VAL A 111 6.99 -11.10 -14.68
N LEU A 112 7.78 -10.06 -14.94
CA LEU A 112 7.72 -8.80 -14.21
C LEU A 112 6.36 -8.11 -14.33
N GLN A 113 5.68 -8.28 -15.45
CA GLN A 113 4.40 -7.63 -15.74
C GLN A 113 3.18 -8.26 -15.06
N LYS A 114 3.30 -9.45 -14.46
CA LYS A 114 2.15 -10.11 -13.83
C LYS A 114 2.23 -10.04 -12.31
N ARG A 115 1.21 -9.47 -11.68
CA ARG A 115 1.01 -9.44 -10.23
C ARG A 115 -0.18 -10.30 -9.84
N ILE A 116 -0.20 -10.81 -8.63
CA ILE A 116 -1.37 -11.46 -8.05
C ILE A 116 -1.97 -10.50 -7.03
N LEU A 117 -3.26 -10.23 -7.19
CA LEU A 117 -4.08 -9.54 -6.21
C LEU A 117 -4.86 -10.59 -5.41
N ALA A 118 -4.80 -10.53 -4.10
CA ALA A 118 -5.63 -11.30 -3.19
C ALA A 118 -6.50 -10.35 -2.37
N THR A 119 -7.79 -10.60 -2.32
CA THR A 119 -8.76 -9.80 -1.54
C THR A 119 -9.52 -10.70 -0.60
N SER A 120 -9.70 -10.31 0.66
CA SER A 120 -10.53 -11.03 1.62
C SER A 120 -11.72 -10.22 2.06
N SER A 121 -12.77 -10.94 2.47
CA SER A 121 -14.00 -10.33 2.91
C SER A 121 -14.58 -11.03 4.15
N ALA A 122 -15.60 -10.42 4.73
CA ALA A 122 -16.37 -11.02 5.79
C ALA A 122 -17.23 -12.23 5.36
N ASP A 123 -17.23 -12.57 4.07
CA ASP A 123 -17.83 -13.76 3.50
C ASP A 123 -16.95 -15.02 3.61
N GLU A 124 -15.83 -14.94 4.36
CA GLU A 124 -14.91 -16.06 4.63
C GLU A 124 -14.06 -16.49 3.41
N HIS A 125 -14.24 -15.81 2.27
CA HIS A 125 -13.53 -16.12 1.03
C HIS A 125 -12.36 -15.18 0.78
N ILE A 126 -11.35 -15.72 0.07
CA ILE A 126 -10.25 -14.95 -0.48
C ILE A 126 -10.26 -15.11 -2.00
N ASN A 127 -10.57 -14.04 -2.69
CA ASN A 127 -10.58 -14.01 -4.15
C ASN A 127 -9.20 -13.65 -4.68
N LEU A 128 -8.81 -14.34 -5.74
CA LEU A 128 -7.50 -14.22 -6.37
C LEU A 128 -7.64 -13.76 -7.82
N TYR A 129 -6.82 -12.78 -8.19
CA TYR A 129 -6.79 -12.21 -9.53
C TYR A 129 -5.36 -12.07 -10.03
N THR A 130 -5.12 -12.26 -11.31
CA THR A 130 -3.88 -11.80 -11.96
C THR A 130 -4.13 -10.42 -12.53
N LEU A 131 -3.22 -9.50 -12.24
CA LEU A 131 -3.20 -8.16 -12.79
C LEU A 131 -1.96 -7.97 -13.65
N SER A 132 -2.13 -7.34 -14.80
CA SER A 132 -1.02 -6.89 -15.64
C SER A 132 -0.55 -5.52 -15.18
N SER A 133 0.75 -5.33 -15.04
CA SER A 133 1.37 -4.02 -14.81
C SER A 133 1.63 -3.26 -16.12
N ALA A 134 1.34 -3.84 -17.28
CA ALA A 134 1.40 -3.14 -18.54
C ALA A 134 0.27 -2.12 -18.65
N LEU A 135 0.56 -0.95 -19.20
CA LEU A 135 -0.45 0.06 -19.49
C LEU A 135 -1.49 -0.51 -20.47
N PRO A 136 -2.78 -0.27 -20.24
CA PRO A 136 -3.81 -0.71 -21.18
C PRO A 136 -3.63 -0.02 -22.54
N PRO A 137 -3.92 -0.70 -23.66
CA PRO A 137 -3.78 -0.13 -24.98
C PRO A 137 -4.59 1.17 -25.13
N ILE A 138 -4.10 2.10 -25.95
CA ILE A 138 -4.61 3.47 -26.12
C ILE A 138 -6.12 3.52 -26.41
N ASN A 139 -6.66 2.50 -27.07
CA ASN A 139 -8.09 2.39 -27.35
C ASN A 139 -8.96 2.26 -26.09
N PHE A 140 -8.42 1.69 -25.02
CA PHE A 140 -9.10 1.59 -23.72
C PHE A 140 -8.96 2.87 -22.89
N GLN A 141 -7.89 3.63 -23.07
CA GLN A 141 -7.71 4.92 -22.37
C GLN A 141 -8.77 5.96 -22.75
N LYS A 142 -9.42 5.81 -23.90
CA LYS A 142 -10.54 6.66 -24.35
C LYS A 142 -11.88 6.30 -23.72
N LEU A 143 -12.01 5.12 -23.08
CA LEU A 143 -13.21 4.78 -22.32
C LEU A 143 -13.20 5.53 -20.98
N LYS A 144 -14.00 6.59 -20.89
CA LYS A 144 -14.15 7.40 -19.68
C LYS A 144 -14.94 6.73 -18.55
N LYS A 145 -15.36 5.48 -18.70
CA LYS A 145 -16.14 4.74 -17.69
C LYS A 145 -15.41 3.49 -17.26
N ALA A 146 -15.40 3.26 -15.95
CA ALA A 146 -14.93 2.01 -15.37
C ALA A 146 -15.69 0.82 -15.97
N THR A 147 -14.94 -0.23 -16.32
CA THR A 147 -15.55 -1.44 -16.86
C THR A 147 -16.06 -2.33 -15.72
N SER A 148 -17.20 -2.96 -15.93
CA SER A 148 -17.84 -3.82 -14.94
C SER A 148 -17.12 -5.17 -14.72
N THR A 149 -16.08 -5.47 -15.50
CA THR A 149 -15.29 -6.69 -15.37
C THR A 149 -13.80 -6.41 -15.42
N LEU A 150 -13.02 -7.19 -14.69
CA LEU A 150 -11.58 -7.06 -14.62
C LEU A 150 -10.90 -7.21 -15.99
N THR A 151 -11.40 -8.15 -16.79
CA THR A 151 -10.86 -8.50 -18.11
C THR A 151 -11.22 -7.50 -19.21
N ALA A 152 -12.32 -6.77 -19.05
CA ALA A 152 -12.73 -5.78 -20.04
C ALA A 152 -11.81 -4.55 -20.09
N SER A 153 -11.14 -4.21 -18.97
CA SER A 153 -10.18 -3.10 -18.93
C SER A 153 -8.78 -3.49 -19.44
N ASN A 154 -8.38 -4.71 -19.17
CA ASN A 154 -7.12 -5.28 -19.64
C ASN A 154 -7.31 -6.79 -19.85
N PRO A 155 -7.24 -7.28 -21.09
CA PRO A 155 -7.45 -8.71 -21.39
C PRO A 155 -6.39 -9.63 -20.77
N LYS A 156 -5.24 -9.07 -20.37
CA LYS A 156 -4.18 -9.80 -19.63
C LYS A 156 -4.58 -10.06 -18.16
N ASN A 157 -5.60 -9.39 -17.63
CA ASN A 157 -6.13 -9.64 -16.29
C ASN A 157 -6.99 -10.90 -16.27
N LYS A 158 -6.82 -11.74 -15.24
CA LYS A 158 -7.57 -13.02 -15.14
C LYS A 158 -8.06 -13.23 -13.70
N ASN A 159 -9.24 -13.83 -13.57
CA ASN A 159 -9.68 -14.38 -12.29
C ASN A 159 -9.00 -15.73 -12.09
N LEU A 160 -8.31 -15.92 -10.97
CA LEU A 160 -7.60 -17.17 -10.63
C LEU A 160 -8.45 -18.13 -9.79
N GLY A 161 -9.55 -17.64 -9.23
CA GLY A 161 -10.44 -18.44 -8.38
C GLY A 161 -10.54 -17.93 -6.95
N VAL A 162 -11.07 -18.79 -6.06
CA VAL A 162 -11.41 -18.47 -4.69
C VAL A 162 -10.78 -19.49 -3.73
N LEU A 163 -10.20 -19.00 -2.63
CA LEU A 163 -9.75 -19.83 -1.52
C LEU A 163 -10.78 -19.80 -0.39
N SER A 164 -11.26 -20.97 0.03
CA SER A 164 -12.29 -21.15 1.05
C SER A 164 -11.76 -22.00 2.21
N HIS A 165 -10.58 -21.67 2.74
CA HIS A 165 -9.93 -22.44 3.80
C HIS A 165 -10.28 -21.96 5.20
N HIS A 166 -10.77 -20.73 5.34
CA HIS A 166 -11.15 -20.14 6.59
C HIS A 166 -12.61 -20.42 6.93
N LEU A 167 -12.88 -20.64 8.22
CA LEU A 167 -14.23 -20.86 8.78
C LEU A 167 -14.80 -19.56 9.38
N ASN A 168 -14.09 -18.46 9.25
CA ASN A 168 -14.50 -17.12 9.65
C ASN A 168 -13.66 -16.10 8.88
N THR A 169 -14.04 -14.83 8.95
CA THR A 169 -13.43 -13.71 8.25
C THR A 169 -11.90 -13.77 8.24
N PRO A 170 -11.24 -13.87 7.08
CA PRO A 170 -9.81 -13.66 6.96
C PRO A 170 -9.47 -12.19 7.22
N THR A 171 -8.54 -11.94 8.13
CA THR A 171 -8.18 -10.59 8.60
C THR A 171 -6.88 -10.08 8.02
N ALA A 172 -5.99 -10.98 7.64
CA ALA A 172 -4.69 -10.64 7.07
C ALA A 172 -4.25 -11.62 5.99
N ILE A 173 -3.64 -11.08 4.97
CA ILE A 173 -3.06 -11.83 3.84
C ILE A 173 -1.69 -11.24 3.54
N ILE A 174 -0.68 -12.10 3.40
CA ILE A 174 0.69 -11.71 3.07
C ILE A 174 1.24 -12.64 1.99
N PHE A 175 1.82 -12.10 0.94
CA PHE A 175 2.70 -12.83 0.04
C PHE A 175 4.13 -12.84 0.57
N THR A 176 4.84 -13.96 0.38
CA THR A 176 6.29 -13.98 0.62
C THR A 176 7.02 -13.12 -0.41
N PRO A 177 8.17 -12.50 -0.07
CA PRO A 177 8.92 -11.63 -0.99
C PRO A 177 9.28 -12.30 -2.32
N ASN A 178 9.55 -13.61 -2.30
CA ASN A 178 9.80 -14.41 -3.49
C ASN A 178 8.52 -14.91 -4.19
N ARG A 179 7.34 -14.45 -3.77
CA ARG A 179 6.03 -14.83 -4.31
C ARG A 179 5.74 -16.35 -4.31
N SER A 180 6.51 -17.16 -3.62
CA SER A 180 6.33 -18.63 -3.64
C SER A 180 5.18 -19.11 -2.76
N LYS A 181 4.79 -18.32 -1.75
CA LYS A 181 3.76 -18.66 -0.78
C LYS A 181 2.85 -17.48 -0.50
N ILE A 182 1.61 -17.79 -0.14
CA ILE A 182 0.65 -16.86 0.46
C ILE A 182 0.35 -17.36 1.88
N ILE A 183 0.31 -16.45 2.83
CA ILE A 183 0.00 -16.71 4.22
C ILE A 183 -1.25 -15.92 4.56
N THR A 184 -2.26 -16.62 5.07
CA THR A 184 -3.55 -16.02 5.41
C THR A 184 -3.90 -16.31 6.86
N ALA A 185 -4.54 -15.38 7.54
CA ALA A 185 -4.95 -15.51 8.92
C ALA A 185 -6.37 -14.99 9.11
N GLY A 186 -7.12 -15.59 10.03
CA GLY A 186 -8.53 -15.24 10.21
C GLY A 186 -9.02 -15.25 11.66
N LEU A 187 -10.26 -14.83 11.82
CA LEU A 187 -10.96 -14.82 13.10
C LEU A 187 -11.31 -16.25 13.59
N ASP A 188 -11.07 -17.27 12.79
CA ASP A 188 -11.14 -18.69 13.16
C ASP A 188 -9.92 -19.16 13.98
N ALA A 189 -8.97 -18.27 14.26
CA ALA A 189 -7.72 -18.53 14.96
C ALA A 189 -6.78 -19.49 14.23
N GLN A 190 -6.85 -19.52 12.90
CA GLN A 190 -6.00 -20.33 12.04
C GLN A 190 -5.14 -19.45 11.14
N ILE A 191 -3.94 -19.93 10.85
CA ILE A 191 -3.04 -19.35 9.85
C ILE A 191 -2.79 -20.45 8.81
N HIS A 192 -3.15 -20.20 7.57
CA HIS A 192 -2.90 -21.11 6.47
C HIS A 192 -1.72 -20.62 5.64
N ILE A 193 -0.87 -21.55 5.26
CA ILE A 193 0.28 -21.30 4.38
C ILE A 193 0.05 -22.14 3.12
N LEU A 194 -0.13 -21.46 1.97
CA LEU A 194 -0.40 -22.10 0.71
C LEU A 194 0.72 -21.77 -0.29
N ARG A 195 0.93 -22.66 -1.24
CA ARG A 195 1.84 -22.45 -2.36
C ARG A 195 1.13 -21.65 -3.45
N THR A 196 1.76 -20.61 -3.99
CA THR A 196 1.13 -19.72 -4.99
C THR A 196 1.01 -20.33 -6.38
N ARG A 197 1.79 -21.39 -6.70
CA ARG A 197 1.75 -22.02 -8.02
C ARG A 197 0.47 -22.78 -8.29
N ASP A 198 -0.03 -23.49 -7.28
CA ASP A 198 -1.15 -24.43 -7.38
C ASP A 198 -2.19 -24.26 -6.25
N TRP A 199 -1.99 -23.26 -5.38
CA TRP A 199 -2.81 -22.98 -4.20
C TRP A 199 -2.91 -24.13 -3.21
N ALA A 200 -2.00 -25.11 -3.31
CA ALA A 200 -1.97 -26.25 -2.40
C ALA A 200 -1.61 -25.81 -0.97
N PRO A 201 -2.34 -26.31 0.05
CA PRO A 201 -2.03 -26.06 1.44
C PRO A 201 -0.73 -26.76 1.83
N LEU A 202 0.24 -26.00 2.35
CA LEU A 202 1.52 -26.51 2.82
C LEU A 202 1.50 -26.78 4.32
N SER A 203 0.86 -25.89 5.10
CA SER A 203 0.82 -25.98 6.56
C SER A 203 -0.33 -25.16 7.10
N MET A 204 -0.81 -25.55 8.28
CA MET A 204 -1.81 -24.83 9.06
C MET A 204 -1.34 -24.69 10.50
N LEU A 205 -1.31 -23.45 11.00
CA LEU A 205 -0.94 -23.14 12.39
C LEU A 205 -2.21 -22.75 13.17
N LYS A 206 -2.47 -23.43 14.28
CA LYS A 206 -3.64 -23.16 15.12
C LYS A 206 -3.25 -22.35 16.34
N CYS A 207 -3.86 -21.18 16.53
CA CYS A 207 -3.73 -20.41 17.75
C CYS A 207 -4.59 -21.04 18.84
N PRO A 208 -4.04 -21.28 20.05
CA PRO A 208 -4.84 -21.80 21.14
C PRO A 208 -5.92 -20.79 21.54
N LYS A 209 -7.12 -21.30 21.79
CA LYS A 209 -8.23 -20.50 22.31
C LYS A 209 -7.91 -20.05 23.74
N PRO A 210 -8.26 -18.81 24.14
CA PRO A 210 -8.11 -18.38 25.51
C PRO A 210 -8.95 -19.31 26.42
N LYS A 211 -8.32 -19.80 27.48
CA LYS A 211 -9.04 -20.59 28.48
C LYS A 211 -9.99 -19.67 29.23
N PRO A 212 -11.25 -20.04 29.44
CA PRO A 212 -12.14 -19.28 30.32
C PRO A 212 -11.52 -19.27 31.72
N LYS A 213 -11.44 -18.09 32.33
CA LYS A 213 -10.99 -17.99 33.71
C LYS A 213 -12.03 -18.74 34.57
N PRO A 214 -11.61 -19.56 35.57
CA PRO A 214 -12.55 -20.17 36.48
C PRO A 214 -13.31 -19.05 37.20
N VAL A 215 -14.63 -19.06 37.08
CA VAL A 215 -15.48 -18.18 37.85
C VAL A 215 -15.40 -18.70 39.29
N ASN A 216 -14.67 -18.02 40.15
CA ASN A 216 -14.70 -18.31 41.59
C ASN A 216 -16.10 -17.90 42.07
N TYR A 217 -16.98 -18.88 42.18
CA TYR A 217 -18.21 -18.72 42.96
C TYR A 217 -17.77 -18.62 44.43
N ALA A 218 -17.59 -17.40 44.91
CA ALA A 218 -17.55 -17.16 46.33
C ALA A 218 -18.98 -17.49 46.84
N THR A 219 -19.18 -18.66 47.40
CA THR A 219 -20.38 -19.03 48.10
C THR A 219 -20.45 -18.22 49.40
N ASN A 220 -20.92 -16.98 49.30
CA ASN A 220 -21.39 -16.26 50.48
C ASN A 220 -22.80 -16.73 50.75
N HIS A 221 -22.94 -17.65 51.70
CA HIS A 221 -24.19 -17.94 52.38
C HIS A 221 -24.66 -16.67 53.12
N GLY A 222 -25.72 -16.07 52.68
CA GLY A 222 -26.43 -15.00 53.39
C GLY A 222 -27.14 -14.05 52.42
N ASP A 223 -28.48 -14.18 52.45
CA ASP A 223 -29.45 -13.18 52.01
C ASP A 223 -29.67 -12.93 50.51
N GLY A 224 -30.63 -13.58 50.01
CA GLY A 224 -31.79 -13.36 49.13
C GLY A 224 -31.70 -12.38 47.93
N TYR A 225 -30.54 -11.90 47.48
CA TYR A 225 -30.37 -11.19 46.24
C TYR A 225 -29.37 -11.92 45.35
N GLY A 226 -29.84 -12.41 44.22
CA GLY A 226 -29.01 -13.06 43.24
C GLY A 226 -27.79 -12.18 42.81
N PRO A 227 -26.68 -12.76 42.38
CA PRO A 227 -25.48 -12.02 42.06
C PRO A 227 -25.82 -11.01 40.98
N ARG A 228 -25.67 -9.72 41.29
CA ARG A 228 -25.57 -8.67 40.27
C ARG A 228 -24.34 -9.01 39.45
N ILE A 229 -24.58 -9.41 38.23
CA ILE A 229 -23.54 -9.51 37.22
C ILE A 229 -23.13 -8.05 36.93
N ASP A 230 -22.06 -7.60 37.59
CA ASP A 230 -21.41 -6.37 37.22
C ASP A 230 -20.78 -6.57 35.84
N THR A 231 -21.56 -6.30 34.81
CA THR A 231 -21.16 -6.41 33.38
C THR A 231 -20.08 -5.43 33.02
N PHE A 232 -19.70 -4.51 33.90
CA PHE A 232 -18.70 -3.47 33.61
C PHE A 232 -17.27 -3.79 34.07
N ASN A 233 -17.02 -4.76 34.94
CA ASN A 233 -15.68 -5.09 35.44
C ASN A 233 -15.20 -6.51 35.11
N SER A 234 -15.94 -7.26 34.33
CA SER A 234 -15.48 -8.59 33.94
C SER A 234 -14.53 -8.51 32.75
N GLU A 235 -13.23 -8.35 33.02
CA GLU A 235 -12.17 -8.82 32.13
C GLU A 235 -12.32 -10.32 31.76
N ALA A 236 -13.37 -10.96 32.24
CA ALA A 236 -13.63 -12.40 32.14
C ALA A 236 -14.77 -12.76 31.19
N THR A 237 -15.57 -11.83 30.71
CA THR A 237 -16.69 -12.18 29.82
C THR A 237 -16.33 -11.97 28.35
N TYR A 238 -15.14 -12.38 27.93
CA TYR A 238 -15.02 -12.83 26.57
C TYR A 238 -15.67 -14.22 26.52
N GLY A 239 -16.94 -14.21 26.22
CA GLY A 239 -17.70 -15.41 25.97
C GLY A 239 -16.92 -16.29 25.01
N GLY A 240 -16.85 -17.58 25.22
CA GLY A 240 -16.06 -18.63 24.61
C GLY A 240 -15.91 -18.62 23.06
N GLY A 241 -15.86 -17.49 22.46
CA GLY A 241 -15.44 -17.28 21.06
C GLY A 241 -13.95 -17.56 20.93
N ALA A 242 -13.56 -18.27 19.89
CA ALA A 242 -12.17 -18.44 19.52
C ALA A 242 -11.51 -17.06 19.45
N GLY A 243 -10.44 -16.85 20.22
CA GLY A 243 -9.62 -15.65 20.08
C GLY A 243 -9.06 -15.60 18.66
N GLY A 244 -9.70 -14.82 17.78
CA GLY A 244 -9.29 -14.69 16.37
C GLY A 244 -7.94 -14.00 16.24
N ILE A 245 -7.36 -14.07 15.07
CA ILE A 245 -6.15 -13.35 14.70
C ILE A 245 -6.56 -12.02 14.09
N ASN A 246 -6.02 -10.91 14.60
CA ASN A 246 -6.26 -9.59 14.05
C ASN A 246 -5.31 -9.30 12.87
N ASP A 247 -4.02 -9.67 13.04
CA ASP A 247 -3.00 -9.41 12.03
C ASP A 247 -1.79 -10.34 12.18
N ILE A 248 -1.01 -10.46 11.11
CA ILE A 248 0.22 -11.23 11.05
C ILE A 248 1.32 -10.41 10.36
N ALA A 249 2.58 -10.68 10.71
CA ALA A 249 3.73 -10.07 10.06
C ALA A 249 4.83 -11.10 9.81
N LEU A 250 5.30 -11.16 8.57
CA LEU A 250 6.38 -12.04 8.15
C LEU A 250 7.72 -11.31 8.29
N HIS A 251 8.66 -11.93 9.00
CA HIS A 251 10.02 -11.41 9.09
C HIS A 251 10.72 -11.46 7.72
N PRO A 252 11.60 -10.49 7.37
CA PRO A 252 12.30 -10.47 6.09
C PRO A 252 13.06 -11.76 5.76
N SER A 253 13.58 -12.48 6.77
CA SER A 253 14.22 -13.80 6.56
C SER A 253 13.25 -14.91 6.15
N GLN A 254 11.93 -14.67 6.15
CA GLN A 254 10.86 -15.63 5.85
C GLN A 254 10.82 -16.87 6.78
N LYS A 255 11.55 -16.86 7.89
CA LYS A 255 11.60 -17.97 8.85
C LYS A 255 10.69 -17.79 10.04
N ILE A 256 10.36 -16.55 10.37
CA ILE A 256 9.60 -16.18 11.58
C ILE A 256 8.34 -15.40 11.16
N LEU A 257 7.22 -15.75 11.76
CA LEU A 257 5.97 -15.05 11.62
C LEU A 257 5.48 -14.61 13.00
N LEU A 258 5.05 -13.36 13.11
CA LEU A 258 4.34 -12.86 14.28
C LEU A 258 2.83 -12.89 14.04
N SER A 259 2.06 -13.11 15.10
CA SER A 259 0.61 -12.97 15.09
C SER A 259 0.11 -12.29 16.35
N VAL A 260 -0.82 -11.34 16.18
CA VAL A 260 -1.55 -10.68 17.26
C VAL A 260 -3.01 -11.10 17.19
N GLY A 261 -3.66 -11.23 18.33
CA GLY A 261 -4.98 -11.85 18.38
C GLY A 261 -6.00 -11.04 19.17
N LYS A 262 -7.26 -11.23 18.79
CA LYS A 262 -8.42 -10.63 19.42
C LYS A 262 -8.58 -11.15 20.86
N GLY A 263 -8.83 -10.23 21.80
CA GLY A 263 -9.06 -10.57 23.20
C GLY A 263 -7.85 -11.14 23.95
N THR A 264 -6.65 -11.09 23.36
CA THR A 264 -5.44 -11.59 24.01
C THR A 264 -4.37 -10.52 24.08
N ARG A 265 -3.78 -10.33 25.27
CA ARG A 265 -2.59 -9.47 25.44
C ARG A 265 -1.32 -10.28 25.18
N GLN A 266 -1.22 -10.86 23.99
CA GLN A 266 -0.10 -11.73 23.63
C GLN A 266 0.26 -11.57 22.17
N VAL A 267 1.56 -11.63 21.89
CA VAL A 267 2.11 -11.82 20.56
C VAL A 267 2.62 -13.23 20.46
N ARG A 268 2.27 -13.95 19.41
CA ARG A 268 2.77 -15.30 19.17
C ARG A 268 3.79 -15.27 18.05
N MET A 269 4.89 -15.91 18.30
CA MET A 269 5.96 -16.09 17.33
C MET A 269 5.93 -17.54 16.82
N TRP A 270 5.97 -17.69 15.50
CA TRP A 270 5.91 -18.95 14.80
C TRP A 270 7.18 -19.18 13.99
N ASN A 271 7.74 -20.37 14.09
CA ASN A 271 8.83 -20.80 13.22
C ASN A 271 8.23 -21.49 12.01
N LEU A 272 8.37 -20.87 10.83
CA LEU A 272 7.81 -21.37 9.57
C LEU A 272 8.60 -22.55 8.99
N MET A 273 9.84 -22.76 9.42
CA MET A 273 10.65 -23.91 8.99
C MET A 273 10.18 -25.21 9.66
N THR A 274 9.78 -25.11 10.94
CA THR A 274 9.32 -26.27 11.71
C THR A 274 7.80 -26.38 11.77
N GLY A 275 7.06 -25.36 11.32
CA GLY A 275 5.61 -25.30 11.44
C GLY A 275 5.09 -25.25 12.89
N ARG A 276 5.91 -24.81 13.85
CA ARG A 276 5.61 -24.82 15.28
C ARG A 276 5.67 -23.43 15.90
N LYS A 277 4.98 -23.26 17.01
CA LYS A 277 5.08 -22.08 17.84
C LYS A 277 6.51 -21.97 18.42
N ALA A 278 7.20 -20.86 18.16
CA ALA A 278 8.54 -20.58 18.68
C ALA A 278 8.48 -19.91 20.06
N GLY A 279 7.52 -19.02 20.30
CA GLY A 279 7.39 -18.31 21.56
C GLY A 279 6.07 -17.56 21.72
N VAL A 280 5.85 -17.03 22.91
CA VAL A 280 4.75 -16.12 23.23
C VAL A 280 5.27 -14.99 24.08
N LEU A 281 5.08 -13.76 23.62
CA LEU A 281 5.37 -12.56 24.39
C LEU A 281 4.07 -12.10 25.06
N ALA A 282 4.05 -12.09 26.41
CA ALA A 282 2.95 -11.52 27.18
C ALA A 282 3.11 -10.00 27.24
N LEU A 283 2.08 -9.26 26.86
CA LEU A 283 2.06 -7.80 26.90
C LEU A 283 1.54 -7.33 28.26
N SER A 284 2.44 -7.16 29.22
CA SER A 284 2.11 -6.68 30.56
C SER A 284 1.56 -5.24 30.51
N LYS A 285 0.90 -4.79 31.58
CA LYS A 285 0.42 -3.40 31.69
C LYS A 285 1.56 -2.38 31.77
N GLU A 286 2.74 -2.81 32.19
CA GLU A 286 3.96 -2.01 32.23
C GLU A 286 4.52 -1.76 30.82
N VAL A 287 4.44 -2.78 29.97
CA VAL A 287 4.91 -2.69 28.56
C VAL A 287 3.91 -1.93 27.70
N VAL A 288 2.62 -2.28 27.83
CA VAL A 288 1.53 -1.65 27.08
C VAL A 288 0.58 -0.97 28.05
N PRO A 289 0.62 0.34 28.18
CA PRO A 289 -0.28 1.09 29.06
C PRO A 289 -1.75 0.79 28.75
N PRO A 290 -2.63 0.74 29.77
CA PRO A 290 -4.07 0.46 29.56
C PRO A 290 -4.77 1.41 28.60
N ILE A 291 -4.28 2.67 28.51
CA ILE A 291 -4.80 3.70 27.59
C ILE A 291 -4.66 3.32 26.11
N PHE A 292 -3.69 2.47 25.76
CA PHE A 292 -3.49 2.01 24.39
C PHE A 292 -4.53 0.97 23.95
N GLY A 293 -5.16 0.30 24.90
CA GLY A 293 -6.10 -0.78 24.63
C GLY A 293 -5.58 -2.13 25.13
N SER A 294 -6.40 -3.16 24.96
CA SER A 294 -6.15 -4.49 25.52
C SER A 294 -5.60 -5.51 24.52
N GLU A 295 -5.71 -5.25 23.22
CA GLU A 295 -5.35 -6.21 22.17
C GLU A 295 -4.52 -5.58 21.06
N GLY A 296 -3.60 -6.36 20.48
CA GLY A 296 -2.87 -5.95 19.29
C GLY A 296 -3.79 -5.97 18.08
N MET A 297 -3.85 -4.85 17.37
CA MET A 297 -4.67 -4.67 16.18
C MET A 297 -3.90 -4.89 14.88
N LYS A 298 -2.67 -4.37 14.82
CA LYS A 298 -1.76 -4.50 13.69
C LYS A 298 -0.37 -4.84 14.17
N VAL A 299 0.39 -5.55 13.35
CA VAL A 299 1.81 -5.87 13.61
C VAL A 299 2.60 -5.75 12.31
N VAL A 300 3.81 -5.21 12.39
CA VAL A 300 4.69 -5.06 11.23
C VAL A 300 6.15 -5.23 11.66
N TRP A 301 6.95 -5.87 10.83
CA TRP A 301 8.40 -5.92 10.95
C TRP A 301 9.03 -4.73 10.24
N SER A 302 10.16 -4.26 10.77
CA SER A 302 11.06 -3.39 10.03
C SER A 302 11.59 -4.12 8.79
N LYS A 303 11.98 -3.38 7.75
CA LYS A 303 12.54 -3.97 6.52
C LYS A 303 13.88 -4.67 6.78
N THR A 304 14.63 -4.18 7.77
CA THR A 304 15.89 -4.79 8.24
C THR A 304 15.66 -6.04 9.09
N GLY A 305 14.47 -6.19 9.69
CA GLY A 305 14.13 -7.27 10.61
C GLY A 305 14.69 -7.09 12.03
N GLY A 306 15.35 -5.97 12.34
CA GLY A 306 15.91 -5.71 13.66
C GLY A 306 14.90 -5.33 14.73
N GLU A 307 13.69 -4.96 14.32
CA GLU A 307 12.61 -4.55 15.21
C GLU A 307 11.23 -4.81 14.61
N TYR A 308 10.22 -4.77 15.45
CA TYR A 308 8.82 -4.85 15.02
C TYR A 308 7.93 -3.91 15.83
N ALA A 309 6.88 -3.42 15.21
CA ALA A 309 5.90 -2.54 15.84
C ALA A 309 4.56 -3.23 15.97
N ILE A 310 3.86 -2.99 17.09
CA ILE A 310 2.51 -3.46 17.35
C ILE A 310 1.62 -2.26 17.59
N ALA A 311 0.60 -2.11 16.76
CA ALA A 311 -0.44 -1.11 16.97
C ALA A 311 -1.55 -1.68 17.85
N PHE A 312 -1.97 -0.86 18.78
CA PHE A 312 -3.14 -1.02 19.62
C PHE A 312 -4.22 -0.03 19.21
N ASP A 313 -5.32 0.01 19.92
CA ASP A 313 -6.42 0.94 19.60
C ASP A 313 -5.95 2.41 19.58
N ARG A 314 -5.13 2.85 20.54
CA ARG A 314 -4.72 4.27 20.73
C ARG A 314 -3.23 4.48 20.96
N GLY A 315 -2.40 3.63 20.42
CA GLY A 315 -0.96 3.75 20.52
C GLY A 315 -0.23 2.62 19.85
N VAL A 316 1.08 2.78 19.72
CA VAL A 316 1.98 1.80 19.09
C VAL A 316 3.14 1.54 20.04
N VAL A 317 3.59 0.30 20.12
CA VAL A 317 4.80 -0.06 20.85
C VAL A 317 5.77 -0.74 19.89
N VAL A 318 6.99 -0.24 19.85
CA VAL A 318 8.10 -0.80 19.07
C VAL A 318 8.91 -1.71 19.97
N PHE A 319 9.25 -2.88 19.47
CA PHE A 319 10.04 -3.90 20.14
C PHE A 319 11.30 -4.21 19.33
N GLY A 320 12.41 -4.43 20.04
CA GLY A 320 13.58 -4.99 19.42
C GLY A 320 13.45 -6.49 19.11
N MET A 321 14.42 -7.05 18.42
CA MET A 321 14.48 -8.49 18.12
C MET A 321 14.51 -9.35 19.39
N ASP A 322 15.02 -8.83 20.51
CA ASP A 322 15.01 -9.43 21.85
C ASP A 322 13.64 -9.37 22.54
N SER A 323 12.63 -8.83 21.86
CA SER A 323 11.26 -8.62 22.37
C SER A 323 11.16 -7.68 23.56
N LYS A 324 12.18 -6.83 23.78
CA LYS A 324 12.12 -5.72 24.74
C LYS A 324 11.51 -4.49 24.07
N PRO A 325 10.68 -3.73 24.80
CA PRO A 325 10.11 -2.49 24.26
C PRO A 325 11.21 -1.44 24.08
N LYS A 326 11.30 -0.83 22.89
CA LYS A 326 12.21 0.23 22.52
C LYS A 326 11.57 1.61 22.61
N CYS A 327 10.30 1.70 22.20
CA CYS A 327 9.57 2.95 22.14
C CYS A 327 8.08 2.74 22.30
N ARG A 328 7.42 3.66 23.00
CA ARG A 328 5.97 3.76 23.09
C ARG A 328 5.51 5.04 22.41
N ILE A 329 4.69 4.91 21.40
CA ILE A 329 4.17 6.02 20.63
C ILE A 329 2.70 6.23 21.03
N ARG A 330 2.43 7.38 21.61
CA ARG A 330 1.10 7.86 21.88
C ARG A 330 0.76 8.96 20.89
N THR A 331 -0.31 8.80 20.14
CA THR A 331 -0.75 9.84 19.21
C THR A 331 -1.24 11.07 19.97
N THR A 332 -0.83 12.26 19.55
CA THR A 332 -1.25 13.53 20.14
C THR A 332 -1.92 14.40 19.08
N PRO A 333 -3.21 14.81 19.23
CA PRO A 333 -4.16 14.33 20.21
C PRO A 333 -4.40 12.82 20.14
N ILE A 334 -4.93 12.24 21.24
CA ILE A 334 -5.20 10.81 21.31
C ILE A 334 -6.21 10.43 20.23
N SER A 335 -5.77 9.58 19.30
CA SER A 335 -6.57 9.14 18.16
C SER A 335 -6.43 7.63 17.98
N LYS A 336 -7.44 7.02 17.37
CA LYS A 336 -7.38 5.59 17.06
C LYS A 336 -6.41 5.34 15.91
N VAL A 337 -5.57 4.31 16.07
CA VAL A 337 -4.64 3.84 15.04
C VAL A 337 -5.37 2.86 14.11
N HIS A 338 -5.18 3.01 12.79
CA HIS A 338 -5.80 2.14 11.81
C HIS A 338 -4.80 1.24 11.08
N GLN A 339 -3.69 1.80 10.60
CA GLN A 339 -2.66 1.07 9.88
C GLN A 339 -1.27 1.55 10.31
N ILE A 340 -0.30 0.65 10.27
CA ILE A 340 1.12 0.95 10.50
C ILE A 340 1.97 0.28 9.43
N ARG A 341 3.00 0.97 8.96
CA ARG A 341 4.00 0.43 8.02
C ARG A 341 5.37 1.04 8.27
N TYR A 342 6.42 0.28 8.03
CA TYR A 342 7.77 0.83 7.88
C TYR A 342 8.00 1.22 6.43
N ILE A 343 8.42 2.46 6.22
CA ILE A 343 8.75 3.01 4.91
C ILE A 343 10.16 3.60 4.94
N ASN A 344 10.83 3.59 3.80
CA ASN A 344 12.09 4.31 3.66
C ASN A 344 11.78 5.72 3.15
N LEU A 345 12.34 6.71 3.82
CA LEU A 345 12.30 8.11 3.40
C LEU A 345 13.71 8.61 3.15
N PRO A 346 13.92 9.48 2.15
CA PRO A 346 15.21 10.16 1.96
C PRO A 346 15.60 10.94 3.21
N THR A 347 16.87 10.90 3.58
CA THR A 347 17.39 11.59 4.77
C THR A 347 17.21 13.11 4.68
N THR A 348 17.12 13.66 3.49
CA THR A 348 16.78 15.07 3.26
C THR A 348 15.44 15.47 3.87
N ILE A 349 14.46 14.55 3.88
CA ILE A 349 13.14 14.77 4.49
C ILE A 349 13.21 14.62 6.00
N THR A 350 14.00 13.66 6.52
CA THR A 350 14.03 13.34 7.94
C THR A 350 14.88 14.32 8.76
N GLN A 351 16.00 14.79 8.24
CA GLN A 351 16.99 15.56 8.99
C GLN A 351 17.20 17.02 8.56
N ASN A 352 16.53 17.54 7.52
CA ASN A 352 16.74 18.89 6.98
C ASN A 352 18.21 19.19 6.58
N LYS A 353 19.05 18.20 6.34
CA LYS A 353 20.44 18.39 5.93
C LYS A 353 20.53 18.30 4.41
N LYS A 354 21.07 19.36 3.78
CA LYS A 354 21.23 19.47 2.32
C LYS A 354 22.49 18.78 1.76
N ASP A 355 23.40 18.29 2.61
CA ASP A 355 24.80 18.00 2.22
C ASP A 355 25.22 16.53 2.40
N THR A 356 24.32 15.58 2.56
CA THR A 356 24.66 14.15 2.68
C THR A 356 24.15 13.36 1.49
N GLU A 357 24.95 12.40 1.04
CA GLU A 357 24.59 11.38 0.05
C GLU A 357 23.16 10.88 0.30
N GLU A 358 22.43 10.48 -0.75
CA GLU A 358 21.03 10.03 -0.70
C GLU A 358 20.88 8.77 0.17
N GLU A 359 21.06 8.90 1.47
CA GLU A 359 20.79 7.85 2.43
C GLU A 359 19.29 7.81 2.72
N GLU A 360 18.72 6.62 2.73
CA GLU A 360 17.32 6.37 3.11
C GLU A 360 17.27 6.00 4.60
N GLU A 361 16.38 6.63 5.35
CA GLU A 361 16.07 6.26 6.73
C GLU A 361 14.76 5.48 6.80
N GLU A 362 14.77 4.36 7.52
CA GLU A 362 13.56 3.59 7.78
C GLU A 362 12.73 4.26 8.88
N VAL A 363 11.48 4.58 8.55
CA VAL A 363 10.56 5.36 9.38
C VAL A 363 9.28 4.58 9.63
N LEU A 364 8.81 4.58 10.88
CA LEU A 364 7.52 4.00 11.23
C LEU A 364 6.41 5.00 10.93
N THR A 365 5.52 4.62 10.03
CA THR A 365 4.38 5.44 9.60
C THR A 365 3.08 4.91 10.18
N ILE A 366 2.25 5.80 10.73
CA ILE A 366 1.05 5.48 11.48
C ILE A 366 -0.13 6.28 10.92
N SER A 367 -1.20 5.62 10.46
CA SER A 367 -2.44 6.30 10.09
C SER A 367 -3.43 6.36 11.24
N THR A 368 -4.16 7.46 11.34
CA THR A 368 -5.01 7.76 12.49
C THR A 368 -6.45 8.11 12.10
N GLU A 369 -7.35 8.03 13.08
CA GLU A 369 -8.79 8.33 12.90
C GLU A 369 -9.07 9.82 12.64
N ASP A 370 -8.19 10.71 13.06
CA ASP A 370 -8.31 12.15 12.85
C ASP A 370 -7.84 12.64 11.47
N GLY A 371 -7.54 11.71 10.56
CA GLY A 371 -7.15 12.01 9.18
C GLY A 371 -5.66 12.30 9.00
N ARG A 372 -4.82 12.05 10.01
CA ARG A 372 -3.37 12.25 9.91
C ARG A 372 -2.63 10.95 9.60
N VAL A 373 -1.51 11.09 8.92
CA VAL A 373 -0.45 10.09 8.83
C VAL A 373 0.78 10.66 9.54
N LEU A 374 1.28 9.95 10.54
CA LEU A 374 2.38 10.39 11.41
C LEU A 374 3.64 9.58 11.06
N PHE A 375 4.79 10.24 11.07
CA PHE A 375 6.10 9.65 10.74
C PHE A 375 7.00 9.72 11.96
N TYR A 376 7.46 8.56 12.44
CA TYR A 376 8.34 8.45 13.61
C TYR A 376 9.65 7.77 13.27
N SER A 377 10.76 8.39 13.65
CA SER A 377 12.06 7.69 13.67
C SER A 377 12.12 6.77 14.88
N THR A 378 12.58 5.55 14.66
CA THR A 378 12.82 4.54 15.71
C THR A 378 14.28 4.47 16.09
N THR A 379 15.14 5.35 15.53
CA THR A 379 16.55 5.49 15.83
C THR A 379 16.80 6.66 16.78
N GLY A 380 17.89 6.62 17.55
CA GLY A 380 18.31 7.72 18.42
C GLY A 380 17.34 8.05 19.55
N LEU A 381 16.59 7.07 20.06
CA LEU A 381 15.60 7.27 21.12
C LEU A 381 16.28 7.50 22.47
N GLU A 382 15.92 8.57 23.16
CA GLU A 382 16.45 8.92 24.49
C GLU A 382 15.79 8.11 25.61
N SER A 383 14.50 7.83 25.48
CA SER A 383 13.73 7.05 26.46
C SER A 383 12.57 6.30 25.82
N LEU A 384 11.99 5.35 26.57
CA LEU A 384 10.87 4.52 26.13
C LEU A 384 9.62 5.35 25.75
N ASP A 385 9.38 6.45 26.45
CA ASP A 385 8.18 7.28 26.30
C ASP A 385 8.45 8.61 25.55
N SER A 386 9.64 8.73 24.91
CA SER A 386 10.04 9.89 24.08
C SER A 386 10.14 9.48 22.61
N PRO A 387 9.01 9.30 21.90
CA PRO A 387 9.04 9.01 20.48
C PRO A 387 9.54 10.21 19.67
N ASN A 388 10.38 9.96 18.68
CA ASN A 388 10.89 11.01 17.79
C ASN A 388 9.93 11.20 16.61
N LEU A 389 9.06 12.23 16.67
CA LEU A 389 8.15 12.58 15.58
C LEU A 389 8.91 13.41 14.53
N ILE A 390 9.10 12.88 13.34
CA ILE A 390 9.70 13.57 12.20
C ILE A 390 8.72 14.61 11.65
N GLY A 391 7.45 14.22 11.51
CA GLY A 391 6.40 15.07 10.99
C GLY A 391 5.10 14.33 10.76
N PHE A 392 4.15 15.03 10.15
CA PHE A 392 2.84 14.47 9.85
C PHE A 392 2.35 14.93 8.46
N LEU A 393 1.33 14.26 7.97
CA LEU A 393 0.68 14.55 6.71
C LEU A 393 -0.83 14.52 6.92
N GLY A 394 -1.53 15.50 6.34
CA GLY A 394 -2.99 15.56 6.40
C GLY A 394 -3.54 16.09 7.73
N GLY A 395 -4.78 15.73 8.03
CA GLY A 395 -5.51 16.17 9.22
C GLY A 395 -6.63 17.15 8.92
N ARG A 396 -7.51 17.37 9.90
CA ARG A 396 -8.70 18.23 9.76
C ARG A 396 -8.35 19.68 9.43
N SER A 397 -7.21 20.16 9.91
CA SER A 397 -6.72 21.52 9.65
C SER A 397 -6.41 21.79 8.17
N ILE A 398 -6.20 20.71 7.38
CA ILE A 398 -5.84 20.78 5.96
C ILE A 398 -7.00 20.25 5.09
N GLY A 399 -8.20 20.21 5.62
CA GLY A 399 -9.38 19.79 4.87
C GLY A 399 -9.50 18.27 4.67
N MET A 400 -8.86 17.45 5.53
CA MET A 400 -9.06 16.01 5.55
C MET A 400 -10.01 15.61 6.68
N PRO A 401 -11.32 15.61 6.46
CA PRO A 401 -12.30 15.30 7.51
C PRO A 401 -12.39 13.78 7.77
N GLY A 402 -11.97 12.98 6.80
CA GLY A 402 -12.12 11.53 6.83
C GLY A 402 -10.98 10.83 7.60
N ARG A 403 -11.29 9.64 8.13
CA ARG A 403 -10.30 8.76 8.77
C ARG A 403 -9.42 8.14 7.70
N VAL A 404 -8.09 8.18 7.85
CA VAL A 404 -7.19 7.42 6.98
C VAL A 404 -7.25 5.96 7.39
N LYS A 405 -7.94 5.15 6.59
CA LYS A 405 -8.19 3.74 6.91
C LYS A 405 -7.04 2.84 6.54
N ASP A 406 -6.45 3.09 5.38
CA ASP A 406 -5.28 2.38 4.86
C ASP A 406 -4.43 3.34 4.03
N PHE A 407 -3.17 3.02 3.89
CA PHE A 407 -2.24 3.75 3.04
C PHE A 407 -1.20 2.80 2.46
N ASP A 408 -0.66 3.17 1.32
CA ASP A 408 0.45 2.47 0.69
C ASP A 408 1.45 3.46 0.10
N THR A 409 2.66 3.03 -0.16
CA THR A 409 3.73 3.87 -0.71
C THR A 409 4.28 3.27 -1.99
N ILE A 410 4.67 4.14 -2.89
CA ILE A 410 5.34 3.75 -4.12
C ILE A 410 6.52 4.67 -4.38
N ALA A 411 7.67 4.08 -4.68
CA ALA A 411 8.88 4.80 -5.07
C ALA A 411 9.11 4.56 -6.56
N LEU A 412 9.04 5.63 -7.36
CA LEU A 412 9.18 5.56 -8.81
C LEU A 412 10.12 6.66 -9.29
N LYS A 413 11.17 6.27 -9.99
CA LYS A 413 12.13 7.22 -10.61
C LYS A 413 12.67 8.28 -9.63
N GLY A 414 12.96 7.88 -8.39
CA GLY A 414 13.47 8.78 -7.35
C GLY A 414 12.39 9.63 -6.64
N ASN A 415 11.13 9.56 -7.06
CA ASN A 415 10.02 10.23 -6.37
C ASN A 415 9.30 9.26 -5.44
N PHE A 416 9.01 9.71 -4.22
CA PHE A 416 8.30 8.93 -3.20
C PHE A 416 6.87 9.45 -3.09
N HIS A 417 5.91 8.60 -3.42
CA HIS A 417 4.50 8.93 -3.27
C HIS A 417 3.86 8.10 -2.16
N LEU A 418 3.08 8.77 -1.32
CA LEU A 418 2.20 8.14 -0.34
C LEU A 418 0.75 8.28 -0.82
N ILE A 419 0.04 7.17 -0.84
CA ILE A 419 -1.36 7.11 -1.25
C ILE A 419 -2.21 6.75 -0.05
N THR A 420 -3.18 7.59 0.29
CA THR A 420 -4.06 7.40 1.45
C THR A 420 -5.48 7.14 1.04
N GLY A 421 -6.11 6.13 1.63
CA GLY A 421 -7.53 5.81 1.44
C GLY A 421 -8.35 6.19 2.67
N GLY A 422 -9.31 7.07 2.48
CA GLY A 422 -10.17 7.59 3.52
C GLY A 422 -11.52 6.87 3.63
N THR A 423 -12.13 6.91 4.82
CA THR A 423 -13.52 6.44 5.01
C THR A 423 -14.55 7.38 4.39
N ASP A 424 -14.14 8.56 3.97
CA ASP A 424 -14.90 9.54 3.18
C ASP A 424 -15.05 9.12 1.70
N GLY A 425 -14.41 8.01 1.29
CA GLY A 425 -14.41 7.55 -0.09
C GLY A 425 -13.38 8.25 -0.96
N VAL A 426 -12.49 9.03 -0.38
CA VAL A 426 -11.51 9.80 -1.12
C VAL A 426 -10.13 9.17 -1.02
N VAL A 427 -9.49 8.99 -2.17
CA VAL A 427 -8.07 8.64 -2.28
C VAL A 427 -7.28 9.92 -2.52
N ARG A 428 -6.23 10.13 -1.71
CA ARG A 428 -5.34 11.28 -1.85
C ARG A 428 -3.92 10.81 -2.10
N ILE A 429 -3.25 11.48 -3.04
CA ILE A 429 -1.89 11.15 -3.46
C ILE A 429 -0.99 12.30 -3.04
N TRP A 430 0.07 11.95 -2.34
CA TRP A 430 1.03 12.88 -1.77
C TRP A 430 2.41 12.62 -2.34
N ASP A 431 3.12 13.67 -2.73
CA ASP A 431 4.53 13.62 -3.10
C ASP A 431 5.35 13.96 -1.85
N LEU A 432 6.17 13.02 -1.39
CA LEU A 432 7.02 13.19 -0.20
C LEU A 432 8.39 13.78 -0.54
N GLY A 433 8.81 13.74 -1.81
CA GLY A 433 10.13 14.23 -2.25
C GLY A 433 10.21 15.75 -2.48
N LYS A 434 9.06 16.42 -2.55
CA LYS A 434 8.98 17.87 -2.71
C LYS A 434 8.72 18.54 -1.37
N ASP A 435 9.77 18.97 -0.71
CA ASP A 435 9.62 20.04 0.26
C ASP A 435 9.09 21.28 -0.49
N SER A 436 8.10 21.93 0.09
CA SER A 436 7.65 23.25 -0.38
C SER A 436 8.78 24.27 -0.14
N GLU A 437 9.82 24.23 -1.00
CA GLU A 437 11.04 25.06 -0.86
C GLU A 437 10.78 26.57 -0.92
N LYS A 438 9.55 27.01 -1.18
CA LYS A 438 9.25 28.43 -1.43
C LYS A 438 8.55 29.17 -0.31
N ASP A 439 8.15 28.51 0.76
CA ASP A 439 7.54 29.20 1.90
C ASP A 439 8.48 29.23 3.13
N THR A 440 9.72 29.70 2.93
CA THR A 440 10.70 29.89 4.00
C THR A 440 10.32 31.01 4.98
N HIS A 441 9.23 31.73 4.79
CA HIS A 441 8.88 32.86 5.65
C HIS A 441 7.71 32.68 6.60
N GLU A 442 6.83 31.66 6.42
CA GLU A 442 5.78 31.35 7.40
C GLU A 442 5.34 29.87 7.35
N MET A 443 6.26 28.92 7.53
CA MET A 443 5.82 27.60 7.99
C MET A 443 5.21 27.78 9.38
N LYS A 444 3.89 27.89 9.44
CA LYS A 444 3.17 27.78 10.71
C LYS A 444 3.49 26.40 11.27
N LYS A 445 4.43 26.35 12.21
CA LYS A 445 4.57 25.24 13.13
C LYS A 445 3.21 25.09 13.78
N VAL A 446 2.40 24.16 13.25
CA VAL A 446 1.12 23.85 13.88
C VAL A 446 1.46 23.20 15.21
N ARG A 447 1.29 23.92 16.30
CA ARG A 447 1.38 23.36 17.64
C ARG A 447 0.29 22.32 17.77
N ILE A 448 0.68 21.07 17.65
CA ILE A 448 -0.12 19.96 18.12
C ILE A 448 0.15 19.88 19.62
N ASP A 449 -0.87 19.87 20.46
CA ASP A 449 -0.72 19.75 21.91
C ASP A 449 0.30 18.67 22.28
N GLY A 450 1.51 19.09 22.67
CA GLY A 450 2.58 18.20 23.11
C GLY A 450 3.79 18.00 22.19
N GLY A 451 3.84 18.60 20.99
CA GLY A 451 5.01 18.50 20.10
C GLY A 451 4.91 19.41 18.89
N GLU A 452 6.05 19.97 18.47
CA GLU A 452 6.17 20.70 17.22
C GLU A 452 6.38 19.69 16.08
N GLY A 453 5.34 19.32 15.34
CA GLY A 453 5.45 18.52 14.12
C GLY A 453 5.37 19.42 12.88
N ARG A 454 6.21 19.15 11.87
CA ARG A 454 6.08 19.78 10.56
C ARG A 454 5.19 18.95 9.65
N GLN A 455 4.50 19.59 8.72
CA GLN A 455 3.84 18.86 7.64
C GLN A 455 4.87 18.43 6.60
N ILE A 456 4.78 17.17 6.19
CA ILE A 456 5.65 16.56 5.18
C ILE A 456 4.84 16.34 3.91
N GLY A 457 5.46 16.59 2.75
CA GLY A 457 4.91 16.32 1.44
C GLY A 457 3.79 17.26 1.00
N CYS A 458 3.54 17.26 -0.29
CA CYS A 458 2.50 18.06 -0.94
C CYS A 458 1.44 17.18 -1.62
N LEU A 459 0.19 17.65 -1.64
CA LEU A 459 -0.93 16.97 -2.28
C LEU A 459 -0.83 17.14 -3.80
N VAL A 460 -0.74 16.02 -4.53
CA VAL A 460 -0.62 16.02 -6.00
C VAL A 460 -1.85 15.48 -6.71
N GLY A 461 -2.75 14.80 -5.99
CA GLY A 461 -3.97 14.28 -6.60
C GLY A 461 -5.04 13.92 -5.58
N ILE A 462 -6.30 14.10 -5.98
CA ILE A 462 -7.50 13.70 -5.24
C ILE A 462 -8.39 12.91 -6.19
N TYR A 463 -8.86 11.76 -5.73
CA TYR A 463 -9.80 10.93 -6.47
C TYR A 463 -10.95 10.49 -5.57
N GLU A 464 -12.18 10.79 -5.96
CA GLU A 464 -13.39 10.42 -5.23
C GLU A 464 -13.96 9.11 -5.75
N THR A 465 -13.97 8.09 -4.90
CA THR A 465 -14.54 6.76 -5.25
C THR A 465 -16.02 6.66 -4.91
N GLU A 466 -16.58 7.64 -4.20
CA GLU A 466 -17.96 7.66 -3.67
C GLU A 466 -18.30 6.47 -2.77
N ARG A 467 -17.29 5.70 -2.33
CA ARG A 467 -17.46 4.47 -1.56
C ARG A 467 -16.54 4.46 -0.35
N ARG A 468 -17.05 3.99 0.78
CA ARG A 468 -16.26 3.87 2.00
C ARG A 468 -15.11 2.87 1.81
N ILE A 469 -13.89 3.37 1.75
CA ILE A 469 -12.67 2.57 1.58
C ILE A 469 -12.36 1.82 2.86
N THR A 470 -12.01 0.54 2.74
CA THR A 470 -11.61 -0.34 3.85
C THR A 470 -10.15 -0.76 3.76
N CYS A 471 -9.64 -0.91 2.55
CA CYS A 471 -8.24 -1.29 2.28
C CYS A 471 -7.81 -0.72 0.92
N LEU A 472 -6.49 -0.58 0.75
CA LEU A 472 -5.87 0.00 -0.42
C LEU A 472 -4.57 -0.74 -0.73
N GLY A 473 -4.22 -0.82 -2.03
CA GLY A 473 -2.93 -1.30 -2.50
C GLY A 473 -2.54 -0.59 -3.78
N VAL A 474 -1.25 -0.47 -4.00
CA VAL A 474 -0.67 0.25 -5.13
C VAL A 474 0.30 -0.65 -5.88
N MET A 475 0.32 -0.57 -7.19
CA MET A 475 1.30 -1.26 -8.03
C MET A 475 1.82 -0.36 -9.14
N GLU A 476 3.09 -0.51 -9.43
CA GLU A 476 3.74 0.16 -10.56
C GLU A 476 3.17 -0.32 -11.89
N MET A 477 2.99 0.62 -12.83
CA MET A 477 2.65 0.34 -14.21
C MET A 477 3.87 0.66 -15.07
N GLY A 478 4.37 -0.34 -15.81
CA GLY A 478 5.51 -0.20 -16.70
C GLY A 478 5.08 0.04 -18.15
N ASP A 479 5.93 0.72 -18.90
CA ASP A 479 5.79 0.77 -20.35
C ASP A 479 6.06 -0.61 -20.98
N GLU A 480 5.43 -0.89 -22.12
CA GLU A 480 5.60 -2.13 -22.86
C GLU A 480 7.04 -2.20 -23.46
N GLY A 481 7.99 -2.57 -22.61
CA GLY A 481 9.32 -2.99 -23.05
C GLY A 481 9.40 -4.51 -23.08
N ILE A 482 9.43 -5.09 -24.30
CA ILE A 482 9.66 -6.50 -24.64
C ILE A 482 8.40 -7.37 -24.47
N GLU A 483 7.70 -7.56 -25.57
CA GLU A 483 6.79 -8.68 -25.79
C GLU A 483 7.60 -9.99 -25.73
N GLU A 484 7.52 -10.71 -24.60
CA GLU A 484 7.81 -12.12 -24.63
C GLU A 484 6.59 -12.81 -25.27
N GLU A 485 6.77 -13.32 -26.50
CA GLU A 485 5.85 -14.22 -27.17
C GLU A 485 5.44 -15.30 -26.19
N ASP A 486 4.12 -15.41 -25.92
CA ASP A 486 3.53 -16.56 -25.25
C ASP A 486 3.87 -17.80 -26.08
N VAL A 487 4.91 -18.54 -25.71
CA VAL A 487 5.13 -19.88 -26.23
C VAL A 487 3.98 -20.74 -25.70
N GLU A 488 2.89 -20.76 -26.47
CA GLU A 488 1.90 -21.80 -26.35
C GLU A 488 2.62 -23.12 -26.62
N MET A 489 2.88 -23.88 -25.57
CA MET A 489 3.16 -25.30 -25.72
C MET A 489 1.88 -25.94 -26.32
N SER A 490 1.83 -25.95 -27.63
CA SER A 490 0.94 -26.83 -28.36
C SER A 490 1.41 -28.26 -28.05
N ASP A 491 0.64 -28.93 -27.22
CA ASP A 491 0.72 -30.38 -27.02
C ASP A 491 0.22 -31.06 -28.31
N SER A 492 1.12 -31.21 -29.25
CA SER A 492 0.88 -32.01 -30.44
C SER A 492 1.14 -33.48 -30.09
N GLY A 493 0.12 -34.10 -29.51
CA GLY A 493 0.04 -35.54 -29.43
C GLY A 493 -0.10 -36.15 -30.81
N SER A 494 1.02 -36.50 -31.44
CA SER A 494 1.03 -37.40 -32.59
C SER A 494 0.96 -38.83 -32.10
N GLY A 495 -0.22 -39.39 -32.10
CA GLY A 495 -0.42 -40.85 -32.07
C GLY A 495 0.04 -41.45 -33.37
N SER A 496 1.04 -42.30 -33.32
CA SER A 496 1.31 -43.29 -34.36
C SER A 496 1.13 -44.67 -33.76
N SER A 497 0.02 -45.29 -34.17
CA SER A 497 -0.25 -46.70 -34.07
C SER A 497 0.66 -47.44 -35.07
N SER A 498 1.40 -48.44 -34.63
CA SER A 498 1.79 -49.57 -35.45
C SER A 498 1.76 -50.81 -34.58
N GLY A 499 0.80 -51.66 -34.92
CA GLY A 499 0.71 -53.02 -34.42
C GLY A 499 1.80 -53.89 -35.00
N SER A 500 2.20 -54.90 -34.26
CA SER A 500 2.68 -56.19 -34.75
C SER A 500 2.34 -57.21 -33.67
N GLU A 501 1.45 -58.08 -34.08
CA GLU A 501 1.24 -59.39 -33.51
C GLU A 501 2.55 -60.16 -33.61
N ASP A 502 2.88 -60.92 -32.59
CA ASP A 502 3.46 -62.24 -32.74
C ASP A 502 3.27 -63.04 -31.44
N ASP A 503 2.60 -64.16 -31.60
CA ASP A 503 2.48 -65.29 -30.69
C ASP A 503 3.87 -65.79 -30.24
N ASP A 504 3.94 -66.32 -29.02
CA ASP A 504 4.39 -67.69 -28.78
C ASP A 504 4.38 -68.06 -27.28
N ASP A 505 3.83 -69.25 -27.09
CA ASP A 505 3.72 -70.13 -25.96
C ASP A 505 4.98 -70.37 -25.10
N TYR A 506 4.69 -71.01 -23.99
CA TYR A 506 5.39 -71.97 -23.11
C TYR A 506 5.78 -71.51 -21.69
N GLU A 507 5.10 -72.26 -20.82
CA GLU A 507 5.28 -72.81 -19.44
C GLU A 507 4.80 -71.97 -18.27
#